data_ad667f070c89638183f75d23bab93804
#
_entry.id   ad667f070c89638183f75d23bab93804
#
_cell.length_a   1.000
_cell.length_b   1.000
_cell.length_c   1.000
_cell.angle_alpha   90.00
_cell.angle_beta   90.00
_cell.angle_gamma   90.00
#
_symmetry.space_group_name_H-M   'P 1'
#
loop_
_entity.id
_entity.type
_entity.pdbx_description
1 polymer ?
#
loop_
_entity_poly.entity_id
_entity_poly.type
_entity_poly.pdbx_seq_one_letter_code
_entity_poly.pdbx_strand_id
1 'polypeptide(L)'
;DACLVGSEMCIRDRLIAIRIATYGETMDINFNIPTTKDQGSHTLNLPAILDEIKSNTIVNEIKLKDGLSIQTRPLTYKDMTQTSLKTFQQQKLYTTVQTSDLSDEEKVKRFDESFKALTELNVSVLLKNIEKITTPDGTSVSDPLQIKEFVDNANASMITEIQDELTKIRVQGAVKPLKLKATEEQIKKGVPTTYEVPVTFDTANFFV
;
A
#
# COMPACT_ATOMS: atom_id res chain seq x y z
N ASP A 1 -1.01 -20.61 10.95
CA ASP A 1 -1.17 -19.36 10.16
C ASP A 1 -1.08 -18.18 11.13
N ALA A 2 0.16 -17.72 11.35
CA ALA A 2 0.40 -16.59 12.23
C ALA A 2 0.11 -15.30 11.48
N CYS A 3 -1.16 -14.94 11.37
CA CYS A 3 -1.54 -13.60 11.00
C CYS A 3 -1.06 -12.68 12.13
N LEU A 4 -0.06 -11.85 11.87
CA LEU A 4 0.45 -10.89 12.86
C LEU A 4 -0.71 -9.99 13.29
N VAL A 5 -1.11 -10.11 14.55
CA VAL A 5 -2.21 -9.34 15.13
C VAL A 5 -1.93 -7.85 14.94
N GLY A 6 -2.84 -7.15 14.24
CA GLY A 6 -2.70 -5.72 13.94
C GLY A 6 -2.08 -5.40 12.58
N SER A 7 -1.71 -6.39 11.75
CA SER A 7 -1.40 -6.14 10.34
C SER A 7 -2.66 -5.69 9.59
N GLU A 8 -2.49 -4.83 8.58
CA GLU A 8 -3.60 -4.36 7.73
C GLU A 8 -4.44 -5.52 7.19
N MET A 9 -3.79 -6.59 6.77
CA MET A 9 -4.46 -7.76 6.18
C MET A 9 -5.37 -8.46 7.18
N CYS A 10 -4.89 -8.72 8.40
CA CYS A 10 -5.70 -9.34 9.45
C CYS A 10 -6.88 -8.47 9.89
N ILE A 11 -6.72 -7.16 9.90
CA ILE A 11 -7.80 -6.23 10.23
C ILE A 11 -8.84 -6.28 9.13
N ARG A 12 -8.42 -6.26 7.85
CA ARG A 12 -9.32 -6.31 6.69
C ARG A 12 -10.14 -7.60 6.68
N ASP A 13 -9.50 -8.76 6.86
CA ASP A 13 -10.18 -10.06 6.89
C ASP A 13 -11.24 -10.13 7.98
N ARG A 14 -10.92 -9.62 9.17
CA ARG A 14 -11.88 -9.56 10.28
C ARG A 14 -13.03 -8.59 9.99
N LEU A 15 -12.75 -7.43 9.40
CA LEU A 15 -13.79 -6.47 9.03
C LEU A 15 -14.73 -7.07 7.99
N ILE A 16 -14.22 -7.76 6.96
CA ILE A 16 -15.05 -8.45 5.96
C ILE A 16 -15.91 -9.53 6.64
N ALA A 17 -15.32 -10.34 7.53
CA ALA A 17 -16.06 -11.38 8.25
C ALA A 17 -17.17 -10.78 9.15
N ILE A 18 -16.90 -9.69 9.84
CA ILE A 18 -17.92 -8.96 10.64
C ILE A 18 -19.02 -8.42 9.73
N ARG A 19 -18.66 -7.82 8.59
CA ARG A 19 -19.62 -7.29 7.61
C ARG A 19 -20.54 -8.39 7.09
N ILE A 20 -19.98 -9.57 6.74
CA ILE A 20 -20.77 -10.74 6.30
C ILE A 20 -21.77 -11.14 7.40
N ALA A 21 -21.31 -11.22 8.65
CA ALA A 21 -22.13 -11.65 9.77
C ALA A 21 -23.24 -10.65 10.13
N THR A 22 -23.05 -9.35 9.88
CA THR A 22 -23.98 -8.29 10.31
C THR A 22 -24.89 -7.80 9.18
N TYR A 23 -24.44 -7.75 7.95
CA TYR A 23 -25.15 -7.15 6.82
C TYR A 23 -25.33 -8.09 5.62
N GLY A 24 -24.80 -9.32 5.70
CA GLY A 24 -24.93 -10.35 4.66
C GLY A 24 -23.72 -10.44 3.74
N GLU A 25 -23.81 -11.38 2.80
CA GLU A 25 -22.69 -11.85 1.98
C GLU A 25 -22.37 -10.94 0.78
N THR A 26 -23.21 -9.96 0.51
CA THR A 26 -23.05 -9.07 -0.65
C THR A 26 -22.85 -7.62 -0.23
N MET A 27 -22.15 -6.87 -1.07
CA MET A 27 -21.94 -5.44 -0.90
C MET A 27 -21.89 -4.75 -2.27
N ASP A 28 -22.65 -3.68 -2.44
CA ASP A 28 -22.60 -2.88 -3.65
C ASP A 28 -21.48 -1.84 -3.57
N ILE A 29 -20.70 -1.73 -4.62
CA ILE A 29 -19.70 -0.69 -4.80
C ILE A 29 -20.06 0.20 -5.98
N ASN A 30 -19.86 1.50 -5.82
CA ASN A 30 -20.00 2.48 -6.89
C ASN A 30 -18.61 2.91 -7.36
N PHE A 31 -18.45 3.05 -8.67
CA PHE A 31 -17.18 3.44 -9.28
C PHE A 31 -17.42 4.32 -10.51
N ASN A 32 -16.41 5.09 -10.88
CA ASN A 32 -16.44 5.86 -12.12
C ASN A 32 -16.02 4.98 -13.28
N ILE A 33 -16.81 4.97 -14.35
CA ILE A 33 -16.49 4.24 -15.58
C ILE A 33 -15.35 4.99 -16.29
N PRO A 34 -14.25 4.28 -16.66
CA PRO A 34 -13.13 4.93 -17.35
C PRO A 34 -13.58 5.69 -18.61
N THR A 35 -12.90 6.79 -18.91
CA THR A 35 -13.14 7.64 -20.10
C THR A 35 -14.50 8.34 -20.16
N THR A 36 -15.41 8.05 -19.23
CA THR A 36 -16.72 8.72 -19.13
C THR A 36 -16.87 9.38 -17.77
N LYS A 37 -17.90 10.21 -17.60
CA LYS A 37 -18.31 10.77 -16.29
C LYS A 37 -19.41 9.92 -15.65
N ASP A 38 -19.77 8.81 -16.28
CA ASP A 38 -20.86 7.95 -15.82
C ASP A 38 -20.39 7.12 -14.63
N GLN A 39 -21.28 6.87 -13.69
CA GLN A 39 -21.06 5.97 -12.55
C GLN A 39 -21.58 4.58 -12.88
N GLY A 40 -20.82 3.56 -12.48
CA GLY A 40 -21.24 2.17 -12.49
C GLY A 40 -21.43 1.66 -11.07
N SER A 41 -22.23 0.60 -10.93
CA SER A 41 -22.40 -0.14 -9.70
C SER A 41 -22.13 -1.62 -9.95
N HIS A 42 -21.56 -2.30 -8.96
CA HIS A 42 -21.32 -3.75 -9.02
C HIS A 42 -21.49 -4.36 -7.63
N THR A 43 -22.16 -5.51 -7.58
CA THR A 43 -22.37 -6.24 -6.34
C THR A 43 -21.20 -7.20 -6.11
N LEU A 44 -20.47 -7.01 -5.01
CA LEU A 44 -19.39 -7.88 -4.56
C LEU A 44 -19.93 -9.09 -3.81
N ASN A 45 -19.32 -10.26 -4.02
CA ASN A 45 -19.46 -11.43 -3.17
C ASN A 45 -18.33 -11.41 -2.12
N LEU A 46 -18.66 -11.05 -0.89
CA LEU A 46 -17.70 -10.90 0.20
C LEU A 46 -17.05 -12.23 0.64
N PRO A 47 -17.77 -13.36 0.75
CA PRO A 47 -17.16 -14.67 1.00
C PRO A 47 -16.09 -15.02 -0.02
N ALA A 48 -16.35 -14.83 -1.33
CA ALA A 48 -15.38 -15.13 -2.37
C ALA A 48 -14.12 -14.28 -2.25
N ILE A 49 -14.27 -12.99 -1.90
CA ILE A 49 -13.14 -12.08 -1.64
C ILE A 49 -12.35 -12.54 -0.40
N LEU A 50 -13.04 -12.94 0.67
CA LEU A 50 -12.41 -13.42 1.89
C LEU A 50 -11.62 -14.71 1.66
N ASP A 51 -12.17 -15.63 0.86
CA ASP A 51 -11.49 -16.89 0.50
C ASP A 51 -10.27 -16.61 -0.39
N GLU A 52 -10.37 -15.66 -1.34
CA GLU A 52 -9.22 -15.23 -2.15
C GLU A 52 -8.10 -14.66 -1.28
N ILE A 53 -8.42 -13.76 -0.35
CA ILE A 53 -7.44 -13.18 0.57
C ILE A 53 -6.76 -14.27 1.41
N LYS A 54 -7.53 -15.21 1.96
CA LYS A 54 -7.01 -16.33 2.78
C LYS A 54 -6.17 -17.32 1.97
N SER A 55 -6.47 -17.51 0.70
CA SER A 55 -5.71 -18.41 -0.18
C SER A 55 -4.39 -17.81 -0.67
N ASN A 56 -4.22 -16.49 -0.60
CA ASN A 56 -2.99 -15.82 -1.01
C ASN A 56 -1.85 -16.13 -0.04
N THR A 57 -0.90 -16.95 -0.48
CA THR A 57 0.35 -17.18 0.26
C THR A 57 1.28 -16.02 0.01
N ILE A 58 1.50 -15.20 1.03
CA ILE A 58 2.44 -14.08 0.94
C ILE A 58 3.83 -14.59 1.28
N VAL A 59 4.73 -14.44 0.35
CA VAL A 59 6.15 -14.71 0.57
C VAL A 59 6.77 -13.48 1.22
N ASN A 60 7.06 -13.56 2.51
CA ASN A 60 7.66 -12.47 3.28
C ASN A 60 9.21 -12.50 3.22
N GLU A 61 9.77 -13.00 2.15
CA GLU A 61 11.22 -13.10 1.95
C GLU A 61 11.60 -12.48 0.61
N ILE A 62 12.54 -11.54 0.63
CA ILE A 62 13.17 -10.92 -0.53
C ILE A 62 14.55 -11.50 -0.68
N LYS A 63 14.90 -11.98 -1.88
CA LYS A 63 16.26 -12.41 -2.23
C LYS A 63 16.86 -11.40 -3.19
N LEU A 64 17.90 -10.72 -2.75
CA LEU A 64 18.63 -9.75 -3.56
C LEU A 64 19.66 -10.45 -4.47
N LYS A 65 20.06 -9.75 -5.53
CA LYS A 65 21.01 -10.28 -6.54
C LYS A 65 22.39 -10.58 -5.98
N ASP A 66 22.79 -9.89 -4.92
CA ASP A 66 24.07 -10.12 -4.21
C ASP A 66 24.03 -11.30 -3.24
N GLY A 67 22.88 -12.01 -3.15
CA GLY A 67 22.69 -13.16 -2.30
C GLY A 67 22.21 -12.85 -0.88
N LEU A 68 21.94 -11.58 -0.53
CA LEU A 68 21.28 -11.23 0.72
C LEU A 68 19.82 -11.68 0.70
N SER A 69 19.35 -12.21 1.82
CA SER A 69 17.95 -12.52 2.06
C SER A 69 17.38 -11.60 3.13
N ILE A 70 16.28 -10.93 2.83
CA ILE A 70 15.59 -10.01 3.74
C ILE A 70 14.23 -10.60 4.08
N GLN A 71 14.04 -10.93 5.33
CA GLN A 71 12.73 -11.29 5.86
C GLN A 71 11.95 -10.03 6.17
N THR A 72 10.75 -9.93 5.59
CA THR A 72 9.89 -8.76 5.73
C THR A 72 8.72 -9.05 6.65
N ARG A 73 8.19 -7.99 7.25
CA ARG A 73 6.94 -8.00 8.00
C ARG A 73 5.97 -6.99 7.41
N PRO A 74 4.67 -7.29 7.36
CA PRO A 74 3.67 -6.32 6.93
C PRO A 74 3.61 -5.15 7.91
N LEU A 75 3.36 -3.94 7.38
CA LEU A 75 3.11 -2.76 8.21
C LEU A 75 1.84 -2.96 9.04
N THR A 76 1.84 -2.42 10.26
CA THR A 76 0.62 -2.35 11.05
C THR A 76 -0.28 -1.24 10.55
N TYR A 77 -1.59 -1.33 10.82
CA TYR A 77 -2.53 -0.25 10.53
C TYR A 77 -2.12 1.08 11.17
N LYS A 78 -1.55 1.03 12.37
CA LYS A 78 -0.99 2.20 13.06
C LYS A 78 0.15 2.83 12.25
N ASP A 79 1.08 2.01 11.74
CA ASP A 79 2.21 2.50 10.94
C ASP A 79 1.72 3.15 9.65
N MET A 80 0.75 2.54 8.97
CA MET A 80 0.17 3.08 7.74
C MET A 80 -0.55 4.41 7.98
N THR A 81 -1.39 4.49 9.03
CA THR A 81 -2.12 5.71 9.39
C THR A 81 -1.13 6.84 9.73
N GLN A 82 -0.09 6.56 10.51
CA GLN A 82 0.93 7.55 10.85
C GLN A 82 1.70 8.02 9.61
N THR A 83 2.04 7.10 8.70
CA THR A 83 2.73 7.42 7.45
C THR A 83 1.86 8.29 6.56
N SER A 84 0.60 7.92 6.37
CA SER A 84 -0.38 8.68 5.56
C SER A 84 -0.59 10.09 6.12
N LEU A 85 -0.72 10.21 7.44
CA LEU A 85 -0.87 11.52 8.11
C LEU A 85 0.36 12.41 7.87
N LYS A 86 1.57 11.89 8.05
CA LYS A 86 2.81 12.63 7.81
C LYS A 86 2.96 13.04 6.35
N THR A 87 2.66 12.13 5.41
CA THR A 87 2.68 12.42 3.97
C THR A 87 1.70 13.54 3.63
N PHE A 88 0.47 13.48 4.15
CA PHE A 88 -0.53 14.52 3.96
C PHE A 88 -0.09 15.87 4.53
N GLN A 89 0.52 15.88 5.72
CA GLN A 89 1.07 17.11 6.32
C GLN A 89 2.14 17.75 5.43
N GLN A 90 3.06 16.95 4.85
CA GLN A 90 4.10 17.45 3.95
C GLN A 90 3.52 17.94 2.63
N GLN A 91 2.54 17.25 2.04
CA GLN A 91 1.85 17.70 0.85
C GLN A 91 1.10 19.01 1.06
N LYS A 92 0.43 19.17 2.21
CA LYS A 92 -0.24 20.42 2.59
C LYS A 92 0.75 21.56 2.75
N LEU A 93 1.89 21.30 3.39
CA LEU A 93 2.96 22.30 3.56
C LEU A 93 3.49 22.74 2.19
N TYR A 94 3.75 21.81 1.27
CA TYR A 94 4.17 22.10 -0.10
C TYR A 94 3.20 23.05 -0.82
N THR A 95 1.90 22.74 -0.80
CA THR A 95 0.86 23.57 -1.43
C THR A 95 0.78 24.95 -0.77
N THR A 96 0.87 25.02 0.57
CA THR A 96 0.82 26.30 1.30
C THR A 96 2.04 27.17 1.00
N VAL A 97 3.23 26.59 0.89
CA VAL A 97 4.47 27.33 0.56
C VAL A 97 4.40 27.86 -0.88
N GLN A 98 3.88 27.09 -1.83
CA GLN A 98 3.72 27.55 -3.21
C GLN A 98 2.84 28.79 -3.35
N THR A 99 1.76 28.87 -2.55
CA THR A 99 0.78 29.97 -2.60
C THR A 99 1.09 31.12 -1.63
N SER A 100 2.18 31.04 -0.86
CA SER A 100 2.56 32.05 0.13
C SER A 100 3.34 33.19 -0.50
N ASP A 101 3.29 34.37 0.13
CA ASP A 101 4.05 35.56 -0.23
C ASP A 101 5.51 35.55 0.30
N LEU A 102 6.03 34.35 0.61
CA LEU A 102 7.43 34.19 1.06
C LEU A 102 8.41 34.49 -0.08
N SER A 103 9.61 34.93 0.29
CA SER A 103 10.72 35.08 -0.66
C SER A 103 11.10 33.73 -1.31
N ASP A 104 11.68 33.76 -2.50
CA ASP A 104 12.11 32.56 -3.18
C ASP A 104 13.13 31.74 -2.37
N GLU A 105 14.01 32.40 -1.64
CA GLU A 105 15.00 31.80 -0.74
C GLU A 105 14.30 31.02 0.40
N GLU A 106 13.29 31.62 1.02
CA GLU A 106 12.53 31.00 2.10
C GLU A 106 11.69 29.82 1.58
N LYS A 107 11.13 29.93 0.37
CA LYS A 107 10.41 28.82 -0.29
C LYS A 107 11.34 27.63 -0.52
N VAL A 108 12.53 27.87 -1.10
CA VAL A 108 13.53 26.82 -1.34
C VAL A 108 13.92 26.12 -0.04
N LYS A 109 14.20 26.89 1.01
CA LYS A 109 14.54 26.32 2.33
C LYS A 109 13.44 25.40 2.87
N ARG A 110 12.18 25.83 2.79
CA ARG A 110 11.04 25.02 3.27
C ARG A 110 10.81 23.78 2.40
N PHE A 111 11.06 23.86 1.10
CA PHE A 111 11.02 22.70 0.22
C PHE A 111 12.11 21.67 0.55
N ASP A 112 13.32 22.13 0.81
CA ASP A 112 14.42 21.25 1.24
C ASP A 112 14.11 20.56 2.57
N GLU A 113 13.57 21.28 3.54
CA GLU A 113 13.14 20.72 4.83
C GLU A 113 12.03 19.67 4.63
N SER A 114 11.04 19.96 3.79
CA SER A 114 9.96 19.04 3.48
C SER A 114 10.46 17.80 2.73
N PHE A 115 11.37 17.97 1.77
CA PHE A 115 11.98 16.87 1.03
C PHE A 115 12.79 15.95 1.94
N LYS A 116 13.59 16.50 2.85
CA LYS A 116 14.32 15.73 3.88
C LYS A 116 13.35 14.92 4.75
N ALA A 117 12.27 15.57 5.23
CA ALA A 117 11.27 14.89 6.06
C ALA A 117 10.57 13.75 5.33
N LEU A 118 10.27 13.88 4.03
CA LEU A 118 9.71 12.81 3.20
C LEU A 118 10.72 11.69 2.99
N THR A 119 11.98 12.01 2.77
CA THR A 119 13.05 11.01 2.61
C THR A 119 13.22 10.20 3.90
N GLU A 120 13.30 10.87 5.05
CA GLU A 120 13.37 10.20 6.36
C GLU A 120 12.14 9.33 6.63
N LEU A 121 10.95 9.79 6.22
CA LEU A 121 9.72 9.01 6.33
C LEU A 121 9.80 7.74 5.49
N ASN A 122 10.27 7.82 4.25
CA ASN A 122 10.44 6.67 3.36
C ASN A 122 11.43 5.65 3.93
N VAL A 123 12.57 6.11 4.45
CA VAL A 123 13.54 5.24 5.14
C VAL A 123 12.92 4.59 6.37
N SER A 124 12.18 5.36 7.18
CA SER A 124 11.48 4.83 8.36
C SER A 124 10.46 3.75 8.00
N VAL A 125 9.70 3.92 6.91
CA VAL A 125 8.76 2.93 6.40
C VAL A 125 9.50 1.67 5.93
N LEU A 126 10.60 1.83 5.22
CA LEU A 126 11.44 0.73 4.77
C LEU A 126 11.96 -0.10 5.96
N LEU A 127 12.53 0.57 6.96
CA LEU A 127 13.02 -0.07 8.18
C LEU A 127 11.94 -0.85 8.93
N LYS A 128 10.72 -0.34 8.98
CA LYS A 128 9.58 -1.02 9.61
C LYS A 128 9.13 -2.29 8.87
N ASN A 129 9.40 -2.37 7.56
CA ASN A 129 9.11 -3.56 6.78
C ASN A 129 10.18 -4.65 6.92
N ILE A 130 11.38 -4.34 7.38
CA ILE A 130 12.46 -5.30 7.53
C ILE A 130 12.42 -5.90 8.94
N GLU A 131 12.33 -7.21 9.03
CA GLU A 131 12.39 -7.96 10.28
C GLU A 131 13.80 -8.50 10.55
N LYS A 132 14.44 -9.03 9.48
CA LYS A 132 15.73 -9.70 9.60
C LYS A 132 16.45 -9.65 8.25
N ILE A 133 17.76 -9.51 8.28
CA ILE A 133 18.65 -9.61 7.13
C ILE A 133 19.55 -10.82 7.33
N THR A 134 19.69 -11.66 6.30
CA THR A 134 20.59 -12.82 6.33
C THR A 134 21.57 -12.69 5.18
N THR A 135 22.84 -12.77 5.49
CA THR A 135 23.95 -12.74 4.52
C THR A 135 24.17 -14.11 3.84
N PRO A 136 24.85 -14.18 2.69
CA PRO A 136 25.07 -15.43 1.97
C PRO A 136 25.81 -16.50 2.78
N ASP A 137 26.61 -16.10 3.78
CA ASP A 137 27.30 -17.00 4.70
C ASP A 137 26.43 -17.54 5.83
N GLY A 138 25.15 -17.15 5.88
CA GLY A 138 24.17 -17.58 6.87
C GLY A 138 24.11 -16.73 8.13
N THR A 139 24.92 -15.68 8.25
CA THR A 139 24.85 -14.74 9.37
C THR A 139 23.54 -13.94 9.29
N SER A 140 22.83 -13.84 10.41
CA SER A 140 21.53 -13.17 10.48
C SER A 140 21.56 -12.00 11.45
N VAL A 141 20.99 -10.89 11.04
CA VAL A 141 20.87 -9.65 11.81
C VAL A 141 19.39 -9.27 11.95
N SER A 142 18.93 -9.12 13.19
CA SER A 142 17.57 -8.67 13.54
C SER A 142 17.55 -7.45 14.46
N ASP A 143 18.73 -6.96 14.86
CA ASP A 143 18.82 -5.73 15.67
C ASP A 143 18.41 -4.52 14.83
N PRO A 144 17.42 -3.71 15.27
CA PRO A 144 16.94 -2.55 14.51
C PRO A 144 18.02 -1.48 14.24
N LEU A 145 19.01 -1.34 15.12
CA LEU A 145 20.09 -0.37 14.93
C LEU A 145 21.05 -0.83 13.82
N GLN A 146 21.38 -2.12 13.78
CA GLN A 146 22.22 -2.69 12.75
C GLN A 146 21.50 -2.71 11.40
N ILE A 147 20.18 -3.01 11.38
CA ILE A 147 19.36 -2.92 10.16
C ILE A 147 19.33 -1.47 9.65
N LYS A 148 19.20 -0.51 10.56
CA LYS A 148 19.26 0.92 10.19
C LYS A 148 20.61 1.29 9.59
N GLU A 149 21.70 0.89 10.23
CA GLU A 149 23.06 1.13 9.72
C GLU A 149 23.27 0.50 8.34
N PHE A 150 22.76 -0.70 8.10
CA PHE A 150 22.78 -1.35 6.79
C PHE A 150 22.03 -0.51 5.75
N VAL A 151 20.80 -0.07 6.04
CA VAL A 151 19.99 0.73 5.11
C VAL A 151 20.61 2.11 4.84
N ASP A 152 21.16 2.75 5.86
CA ASP A 152 21.82 4.07 5.72
C ASP A 152 23.10 4.00 4.85
N ASN A 153 23.77 2.84 4.83
CA ASN A 153 25.00 2.62 4.03
C ASN A 153 24.73 1.87 2.71
N ALA A 154 23.50 1.41 2.46
CA ALA A 154 23.15 0.71 1.23
C ALA A 154 23.19 1.66 0.03
N ASN A 155 23.64 1.16 -1.11
CA ASN A 155 23.63 1.93 -2.35
C ASN A 155 22.19 2.09 -2.90
N ALA A 156 21.98 3.12 -3.73
CA ALA A 156 20.66 3.45 -4.26
C ALA A 156 20.02 2.28 -5.07
N SER A 157 20.84 1.49 -5.79
CA SER A 157 20.36 0.34 -6.56
C SER A 157 19.76 -0.74 -5.67
N MET A 158 20.43 -1.04 -4.54
CA MET A 158 19.94 -2.01 -3.56
C MET A 158 18.64 -1.54 -2.89
N ILE A 159 18.58 -0.26 -2.50
CA ILE A 159 17.35 0.31 -1.92
C ILE A 159 16.19 0.22 -2.91
N THR A 160 16.42 0.54 -4.18
CA THR A 160 15.40 0.42 -5.23
C THR A 160 14.95 -1.03 -5.40
N GLU A 161 15.88 -1.99 -5.44
CA GLU A 161 15.54 -3.42 -5.54
C GLU A 161 14.68 -3.88 -4.36
N ILE A 162 15.02 -3.50 -3.12
CA ILE A 162 14.21 -3.81 -1.93
C ILE A 162 12.81 -3.19 -2.04
N GLN A 163 12.69 -1.94 -2.47
CA GLN A 163 11.41 -1.26 -2.63
C GLN A 163 10.53 -1.89 -3.71
N ASP A 164 11.12 -2.31 -4.83
CA ASP A 164 10.42 -3.00 -5.91
C ASP A 164 9.87 -4.35 -5.43
N GLU A 165 10.66 -5.13 -4.70
CA GLU A 165 10.22 -6.41 -4.15
C GLU A 165 9.15 -6.23 -3.06
N LEU A 166 9.28 -5.25 -2.17
CA LEU A 166 8.23 -4.89 -1.21
C LEU A 166 6.92 -4.49 -1.89
N THR A 167 7.02 -3.79 -3.03
CA THR A 167 5.84 -3.42 -3.83
C THR A 167 5.16 -4.65 -4.42
N LYS A 168 5.93 -5.62 -4.92
CA LYS A 168 5.39 -6.90 -5.42
C LYS A 168 4.68 -7.68 -4.30
N ILE A 169 5.30 -7.78 -3.12
CA ILE A 169 4.70 -8.44 -1.95
C ILE A 169 3.37 -7.76 -1.57
N ARG A 170 3.33 -6.42 -1.56
CA ARG A 170 2.11 -5.66 -1.28
C ARG A 170 1.01 -5.93 -2.29
N VAL A 171 1.35 -5.97 -3.58
CA VAL A 171 0.39 -6.27 -4.66
C VAL A 171 -0.14 -7.70 -4.54
N GLN A 172 0.68 -8.68 -4.18
CA GLN A 172 0.23 -10.05 -3.94
C GLN A 172 -0.79 -10.16 -2.80
N GLY A 173 -0.65 -9.31 -1.77
CA GLY A 173 -1.58 -9.25 -0.63
C GLY A 173 -2.82 -8.38 -0.86
N ALA A 174 -2.90 -7.64 -1.97
CA ALA A 174 -4.03 -6.80 -2.28
C ALA A 174 -5.21 -7.62 -2.84
N VAL A 175 -6.43 -7.11 -2.64
CA VAL A 175 -7.61 -7.64 -3.34
C VAL A 175 -7.45 -7.30 -4.82
N LYS A 176 -7.62 -8.30 -5.68
CA LYS A 176 -7.50 -8.09 -7.12
C LYS A 176 -8.58 -7.15 -7.63
N PRO A 177 -8.26 -6.28 -8.58
CA PRO A 177 -9.27 -5.44 -9.19
C PRO A 177 -10.29 -6.30 -9.94
N LEU A 178 -11.56 -5.86 -9.90
CA LEU A 178 -12.63 -6.50 -10.67
C LEU A 178 -12.42 -6.23 -12.16
N LYS A 179 -12.47 -7.29 -12.97
CA LYS A 179 -12.48 -7.19 -14.42
C LYS A 179 -13.92 -7.16 -14.90
N LEU A 180 -14.38 -6.01 -15.35
CA LEU A 180 -15.73 -5.81 -15.85
C LEU A 180 -15.72 -5.67 -17.38
N LYS A 181 -16.78 -6.17 -18.02
CA LYS A 181 -17.00 -5.98 -19.45
C LYS A 181 -17.86 -4.74 -19.68
N ALA A 182 -17.45 -3.89 -20.59
CA ALA A 182 -18.23 -2.75 -20.98
C ALA A 182 -19.48 -3.18 -21.79
N THR A 183 -20.59 -2.45 -21.61
CA THR A 183 -21.78 -2.62 -22.45
C THR A 183 -21.53 -2.03 -23.84
N GLU A 184 -22.36 -2.40 -24.83
CA GLU A 184 -22.24 -1.86 -26.18
C GLU A 184 -22.35 -0.32 -26.22
N GLU A 185 -23.18 0.26 -25.35
CA GLU A 185 -23.33 1.71 -25.22
C GLU A 185 -22.07 2.37 -24.65
N GLN A 186 -21.42 1.73 -23.68
CA GLN A 186 -20.17 2.19 -23.09
C GLN A 186 -19.02 2.13 -24.13
N ILE A 187 -18.97 1.06 -24.92
CA ILE A 187 -17.98 0.91 -26.01
C ILE A 187 -18.14 2.02 -27.05
N LYS A 188 -19.38 2.36 -27.42
CA LYS A 188 -19.67 3.50 -28.34
C LYS A 188 -19.21 4.85 -27.76
N LYS A 189 -19.17 4.99 -26.45
CA LYS A 189 -18.64 6.19 -25.75
C LYS A 189 -17.12 6.16 -25.55
N GLY A 190 -16.40 5.15 -26.08
CA GLY A 190 -14.94 5.04 -26.00
C GLY A 190 -14.43 4.30 -24.78
N VAL A 191 -15.28 3.57 -24.03
CA VAL A 191 -14.83 2.71 -22.93
C VAL A 191 -14.18 1.45 -23.51
N PRO A 192 -13.04 1.00 -22.99
CA PRO A 192 -12.44 -0.29 -23.37
C PRO A 192 -13.42 -1.45 -23.17
N THR A 193 -13.37 -2.47 -24.04
CA THR A 193 -14.24 -3.66 -23.95
C THR A 193 -14.16 -4.38 -22.61
N THR A 194 -13.01 -4.28 -21.95
CA THR A 194 -12.77 -4.77 -20.58
C THR A 194 -12.01 -3.71 -19.82
N TYR A 195 -12.41 -3.42 -18.60
CA TYR A 195 -11.74 -2.46 -17.73
C TYR A 195 -11.66 -3.00 -16.30
N GLU A 196 -10.68 -2.51 -15.55
CA GLU A 196 -10.45 -2.93 -14.17
C GLU A 196 -10.96 -1.87 -13.21
N VAL A 197 -11.66 -2.33 -12.17
CA VAL A 197 -12.19 -1.48 -11.08
C VAL A 197 -11.50 -1.89 -9.79
N PRO A 198 -10.77 -0.99 -9.12
CA PRO A 198 -10.17 -1.31 -7.84
C PRO A 198 -11.25 -1.59 -6.79
N VAL A 199 -11.10 -2.68 -6.05
CA VAL A 199 -11.97 -2.98 -4.90
C VAL A 199 -11.43 -2.22 -3.70
N THR A 200 -12.08 -1.12 -3.36
CA THR A 200 -11.77 -0.31 -2.18
C THR A 200 -12.89 -0.45 -1.16
N PHE A 201 -12.53 -0.76 0.07
CA PHE A 201 -13.46 -0.77 1.18
C PHE A 201 -13.41 0.60 1.86
N ASP A 202 -14.39 1.45 1.53
CA ASP A 202 -14.56 2.72 2.22
C ASP A 202 -15.15 2.46 3.60
N THR A 203 -14.39 2.81 4.63
CA THR A 203 -14.81 2.61 6.03
C THR A 203 -16.11 3.37 6.37
N ALA A 204 -16.41 4.46 5.66
CA ALA A 204 -17.66 5.21 5.85
C ALA A 204 -18.89 4.43 5.37
N ASN A 205 -18.76 3.62 4.31
CA ASN A 205 -19.88 2.88 3.70
C ASN A 205 -19.84 1.38 3.97
N PHE A 206 -18.78 0.91 4.65
CA PHE A 206 -18.58 -0.52 4.84
C PHE A 206 -19.56 -1.14 5.85
N PHE A 207 -20.06 -0.36 6.80
CA PHE A 207 -20.99 -0.79 7.84
C PHE A 207 -22.35 -0.05 7.79
N VAL A 208 -22.76 0.42 6.64
CA VAL A 208 -24.05 1.10 6.43
C VAL A 208 -24.94 0.21 5.58
#